data_29ff31ed5bab4fdd9f28e0c474bbc6ae
#
_entry.id   29ff31ed5bab4fdd9f28e0c474bbc6ae
#
_cell.length_a   1.000
_cell.length_b   1.000
_cell.length_c   1.000
_cell.angle_alpha   90.00
_cell.angle_beta   90.00
_cell.angle_gamma   90.00
#
_symmetry.space_group_name_H-M   'P 1'
#
loop_
_entity.id
_entity.type
_entity.pdbx_description
1 polymer ?
#
loop_
_entity_poly.entity_id
_entity_poly.type
_entity_poly.pdbx_seq_one_letter_code
_entity_poly.pdbx_strand_id
1 'polypeptide(L)'
;MNHRHEDFQSTALPLSYHFKSTAYHFARGPCHNTVTREKHMGSIRQRNGKFQAQVRRQGVSPISKTFSTKKSAMVWLRGLEARIDLGEVNLTMTKDLTLQELLERYSREITPNKKGKDPELRRLKRLMRDDLAAVRLSNLTSSMLATFRDRRVLDGIRAAQYDLILIRHAIEIARKEWGIKLTGNPVDDIRIPNGVRRRERRLQEGEWQSLAKASLSCRNLHTWPLVQFAVATGMRRGEILSLTWKDVNLQDQLLFLPDTKNGTSRSVPLTKEAISVLTQQDRSLESVFPLSDYAARHSWDRLVKRAGIKNLRFHDLRHEAISRFFEMGLSMPEVALISGHKDPRMLFRYTHLRATDILKHAAFTGD
;
A
#
# COMPACT_ATOMS: atom_id res chain seq x y z
N MET A 1 -17.58 -2.87 54.62
CA MET A 1 -17.43 -1.58 55.33
C MET A 1 -17.31 -0.49 54.31
N ASN A 2 -18.33 0.38 54.31
CA ASN A 2 -18.48 1.78 53.88
C ASN A 2 -17.85 2.20 52.52
N HIS A 3 -18.67 2.39 51.50
CA HIS A 3 -19.56 3.55 51.18
C HIS A 3 -18.86 4.91 51.09
N ARG A 4 -18.87 5.51 49.88
CA ARG A 4 -19.47 6.83 49.64
C ARG A 4 -19.74 7.04 48.14
N HIS A 5 -21.04 7.25 47.85
CA HIS A 5 -21.58 7.98 46.72
C HIS A 5 -21.37 9.48 46.95
N GLU A 6 -21.04 10.23 45.91
CA GLU A 6 -21.26 11.68 45.87
C GLU A 6 -22.06 12.03 44.60
N ASP A 7 -23.30 12.48 44.89
CA ASP A 7 -24.24 13.07 43.96
C ASP A 7 -23.76 14.47 43.52
N PHE A 8 -23.79 14.75 42.22
CA PHE A 8 -23.72 16.12 41.71
C PHE A 8 -25.10 16.58 41.26
N GLN A 9 -25.66 17.49 42.05
CA GLN A 9 -26.91 18.21 41.80
C GLN A 9 -26.74 19.23 40.68
N SER A 10 -27.70 19.22 39.78
CA SER A 10 -27.98 20.22 38.75
C SER A 10 -28.57 21.48 39.38
N THR A 11 -27.95 22.64 39.21
CA THR A 11 -28.55 23.95 39.51
C THR A 11 -28.88 24.67 38.21
N ALA A 12 -30.16 24.70 37.87
CA ALA A 12 -30.71 25.57 36.85
C ALA A 12 -31.03 26.95 37.43
N LEU A 13 -30.56 28.00 36.80
CA LEU A 13 -30.95 29.38 37.08
C LEU A 13 -31.88 29.88 35.97
N PRO A 14 -33.01 30.57 36.31
CA PRO A 14 -33.93 31.14 35.35
C PRO A 14 -33.55 32.56 34.96
N LEU A 15 -33.39 32.87 33.70
CA LEU A 15 -33.26 34.22 33.16
C LEU A 15 -34.64 34.69 32.66
N SER A 16 -35.23 35.59 33.47
CA SER A 16 -36.41 36.37 33.07
C SER A 16 -35.97 37.59 32.24
N TYR A 17 -36.39 37.72 31.03
CA TYR A 17 -36.27 38.92 30.23
C TYR A 17 -37.60 39.68 30.20
N HIS A 18 -37.60 40.88 30.75
CA HIS A 18 -38.69 41.86 30.67
C HIS A 18 -38.79 42.46 29.25
N PHE A 19 -39.96 42.31 28.62
CA PHE A 19 -40.32 43.01 27.39
C PHE A 19 -40.81 44.41 27.77
N LYS A 20 -40.08 45.46 27.35
CA LYS A 20 -40.58 46.83 27.33
C LYS A 20 -41.18 47.11 25.93
N SER A 21 -42.48 47.26 25.92
CA SER A 21 -43.27 47.75 24.78
C SER A 21 -42.99 49.23 24.54
N THR A 22 -42.48 49.60 23.41
CA THR A 22 -42.41 50.99 22.95
C THR A 22 -43.19 51.06 21.62
N ALA A 23 -44.35 51.72 21.68
CA ALA A 23 -45.19 52.00 20.52
C ALA A 23 -44.50 53.05 19.63
N TYR A 24 -44.31 52.76 18.37
CA TYR A 24 -43.93 53.75 17.38
C TYR A 24 -45.07 53.93 16.33
N HIS A 25 -45.36 55.18 16.13
CA HIS A 25 -46.37 55.71 15.21
C HIS A 25 -46.11 55.34 13.77
N PHE A 26 -47.18 54.89 13.08
CA PHE A 26 -47.19 54.69 11.63
C PHE A 26 -47.18 56.05 10.90
N ALA A 27 -46.08 56.32 10.18
CA ALA A 27 -46.06 57.31 9.12
C ALA A 27 -46.17 56.57 7.79
N ARG A 28 -47.27 56.80 7.05
CA ARG A 28 -47.46 56.26 5.67
C ARG A 28 -46.54 57.02 4.72
N GLY A 29 -45.53 56.33 4.17
CA GLY A 29 -44.76 56.74 2.99
C GLY A 29 -45.09 55.85 1.80
N PRO A 30 -44.90 56.32 0.55
CA PRO A 30 -45.42 55.67 -0.65
C PRO A 30 -44.74 54.33 -0.96
N CYS A 31 -45.56 53.31 -1.29
CA CYS A 31 -45.11 51.99 -1.74
C CYS A 31 -44.30 52.12 -3.02
N HIS A 32 -42.97 52.07 -2.93
CA HIS A 32 -42.15 51.68 -4.08
C HIS A 32 -42.04 50.14 -4.09
N ASN A 33 -42.81 49.52 -4.99
CA ASN A 33 -42.60 48.14 -5.39
C ASN A 33 -41.22 48.02 -6.09
N THR A 34 -40.17 47.87 -5.31
CA THR A 34 -38.91 47.37 -5.82
C THR A 34 -39.06 45.85 -5.96
N VAL A 35 -39.54 45.40 -7.12
CA VAL A 35 -39.34 44.02 -7.57
C VAL A 35 -37.82 43.83 -7.67
N THR A 36 -37.23 43.24 -6.64
CA THR A 36 -35.86 42.73 -6.69
C THR A 36 -35.85 41.69 -7.82
N ARG A 37 -35.37 42.09 -8.99
CA ARG A 37 -35.04 41.18 -10.08
C ARG A 37 -34.05 40.16 -9.50
N GLU A 38 -34.56 38.96 -9.23
CA GLU A 38 -33.70 37.83 -8.91
C GLU A 38 -32.66 37.72 -10.04
N LYS A 39 -31.40 37.94 -9.71
CA LYS A 39 -30.30 37.79 -10.66
C LYS A 39 -30.21 36.30 -10.98
N HIS A 40 -30.84 35.85 -12.05
CA HIS A 40 -30.67 34.51 -12.58
C HIS A 40 -29.18 34.28 -12.82
N MET A 41 -28.63 33.29 -12.15
CA MET A 41 -27.19 32.89 -12.24
C MET A 41 -26.90 32.19 -13.56
N GLY A 42 -27.91 31.77 -14.30
CA GLY A 42 -27.80 31.00 -15.52
C GLY A 42 -28.37 31.68 -16.79
N SER A 43 -27.79 31.35 -17.92
CA SER A 43 -28.21 31.80 -19.25
C SER A 43 -28.32 30.63 -20.23
N ILE A 44 -29.30 30.75 -21.19
CA ILE A 44 -29.44 29.79 -22.29
C ILE A 44 -29.23 30.53 -23.59
N ARG A 45 -28.33 30.03 -24.43
CA ARG A 45 -27.99 30.54 -25.76
C ARG A 45 -28.25 29.47 -26.81
N GLN A 46 -28.82 29.87 -27.96
CA GLN A 46 -28.95 28.97 -29.11
C GLN A 46 -27.73 29.09 -30.02
N ARG A 47 -27.14 27.98 -30.39
CA ARG A 47 -26.02 27.87 -31.34
C ARG A 47 -26.22 26.64 -32.21
N ASN A 48 -26.15 26.78 -33.53
CA ASN A 48 -26.26 25.68 -34.50
C ASN A 48 -27.45 24.73 -34.23
N GLY A 49 -28.64 25.29 -33.99
CA GLY A 49 -29.87 24.52 -33.74
C GLY A 49 -29.96 23.86 -32.38
N LYS A 50 -28.91 23.97 -31.51
CA LYS A 50 -28.87 23.43 -30.14
C LYS A 50 -28.90 24.53 -29.09
N PHE A 51 -29.33 24.19 -27.88
CA PHE A 51 -29.45 25.11 -26.74
C PHE A 51 -28.34 24.86 -25.72
N GLN A 52 -27.43 25.83 -25.57
CA GLN A 52 -26.38 25.79 -24.56
C GLN A 52 -26.87 26.53 -23.30
N ALA A 53 -27.04 25.79 -22.20
CA ALA A 53 -27.28 26.35 -20.88
C ALA A 53 -25.94 26.59 -20.18
N GLN A 54 -25.80 27.72 -19.48
CA GLN A 54 -24.60 28.10 -18.77
C GLN A 54 -24.94 28.80 -17.45
N VAL A 55 -24.32 28.36 -16.35
CA VAL A 55 -24.35 29.03 -15.04
C VAL A 55 -23.01 29.70 -14.82
N ARG A 56 -23.04 30.96 -14.36
CA ARG A 56 -21.85 31.75 -14.01
C ARG A 56 -22.02 32.30 -12.59
N ARG A 57 -21.00 32.16 -11.77
CA ARG A 57 -20.90 32.77 -10.45
C ARG A 57 -19.52 33.39 -10.27
N GLN A 58 -19.43 34.49 -9.52
CA GLN A 58 -18.19 35.21 -9.32
C GLN A 58 -17.16 34.24 -8.60
N GLY A 59 -15.95 34.15 -9.13
CA GLY A 59 -14.90 33.28 -8.59
C GLY A 59 -14.96 31.81 -9.04
N VAL A 60 -15.84 31.45 -9.96
CA VAL A 60 -16.05 30.07 -10.42
C VAL A 60 -16.04 29.99 -11.94
N SER A 61 -15.42 28.94 -12.49
CA SER A 61 -15.49 28.67 -13.92
C SER A 61 -16.94 28.35 -14.35
N PRO A 62 -17.42 28.88 -15.48
CA PRO A 62 -18.81 28.70 -15.91
C PRO A 62 -19.10 27.23 -16.24
N ILE A 63 -20.17 26.69 -15.64
CA ILE A 63 -20.65 25.35 -15.96
C ILE A 63 -21.62 25.45 -17.14
N SER A 64 -21.37 24.73 -18.23
CA SER A 64 -22.24 24.73 -19.41
C SER A 64 -22.52 23.32 -19.91
N LYS A 65 -23.76 23.15 -20.46
CA LYS A 65 -24.18 21.91 -21.11
C LYS A 65 -25.09 22.23 -22.32
N THR A 66 -24.97 21.44 -23.38
CA THR A 66 -25.72 21.63 -24.62
C THR A 66 -26.82 20.60 -24.74
N PHE A 67 -28.00 21.04 -25.16
CA PHE A 67 -29.23 20.26 -25.28
C PHE A 67 -29.87 20.43 -26.67
N SER A 68 -30.65 19.44 -27.09
CA SER A 68 -31.41 19.49 -28.34
C SER A 68 -32.65 20.39 -28.23
N THR A 69 -33.20 20.59 -27.02
CA THR A 69 -34.40 21.42 -26.81
C THR A 69 -34.17 22.48 -25.73
N LYS A 70 -34.84 23.61 -25.87
CA LYS A 70 -34.85 24.71 -24.89
C LYS A 70 -35.42 24.25 -23.53
N LYS A 71 -36.45 23.39 -23.57
CA LYS A 71 -37.11 22.85 -22.38
C LYS A 71 -36.13 22.02 -21.54
N SER A 72 -35.34 21.10 -22.15
CA SER A 72 -34.35 20.31 -21.47
C SER A 72 -33.20 21.16 -20.89
N ALA A 73 -32.78 22.21 -21.63
CA ALA A 73 -31.79 23.17 -21.17
C ALA A 73 -32.27 23.92 -19.91
N MET A 74 -33.54 24.31 -19.86
CA MET A 74 -34.15 25.04 -18.75
C MET A 74 -34.31 24.14 -17.49
N VAL A 75 -34.77 22.90 -17.67
CA VAL A 75 -34.89 21.93 -16.58
C VAL A 75 -33.52 21.68 -15.95
N TRP A 76 -32.48 21.45 -16.73
CA TRP A 76 -31.11 21.24 -16.24
C TRP A 76 -30.60 22.51 -15.51
N LEU A 77 -30.83 23.70 -16.04
CA LEU A 77 -30.40 24.96 -15.46
C LEU A 77 -31.00 25.16 -14.06
N ARG A 78 -32.34 25.03 -13.92
CA ARG A 78 -33.02 25.13 -12.63
C ARG A 78 -32.55 24.08 -11.62
N GLY A 79 -32.35 22.83 -12.05
CA GLY A 79 -31.84 21.78 -11.19
C GLY A 79 -30.42 22.05 -10.72
N LEU A 80 -29.56 22.66 -11.55
CA LEU A 80 -28.24 23.05 -11.19
C LEU A 80 -28.23 24.24 -10.23
N GLU A 81 -29.04 25.27 -10.49
CA GLU A 81 -29.19 26.44 -9.60
C GLU A 81 -29.68 26.01 -8.21
N ALA A 82 -30.74 25.21 -8.14
CA ALA A 82 -31.22 24.67 -6.85
C ALA A 82 -30.16 23.91 -6.05
N ARG A 83 -29.38 23.08 -6.71
CA ARG A 83 -28.27 22.34 -6.07
C ARG A 83 -27.12 23.25 -5.60
N ILE A 84 -26.89 24.36 -6.33
CA ILE A 84 -25.90 25.37 -5.92
C ILE A 84 -26.39 26.11 -4.68
N ASP A 85 -27.67 26.48 -4.63
CA ASP A 85 -28.27 27.20 -3.50
C ASP A 85 -28.37 26.36 -2.24
N LEU A 86 -28.56 25.03 -2.39
CA LEU A 86 -28.49 24.05 -1.30
C LEU A 86 -27.06 23.75 -0.82
N GLY A 87 -26.03 24.35 -1.46
CA GLY A 87 -24.63 24.08 -1.14
C GLY A 87 -24.15 22.68 -1.56
N GLU A 88 -24.99 21.91 -2.27
CA GLU A 88 -24.65 20.56 -2.74
C GLU A 88 -23.63 20.58 -3.90
N VAL A 89 -23.52 21.68 -4.63
CA VAL A 89 -22.52 21.90 -5.65
C VAL A 89 -21.47 22.85 -5.09
N ASN A 90 -20.39 22.30 -4.53
CA ASN A 90 -19.22 23.10 -4.28
C ASN A 90 -18.65 23.58 -5.62
N LEU A 91 -18.84 24.85 -5.91
CA LEU A 91 -18.39 25.53 -7.12
C LEU A 91 -16.87 25.76 -7.16
N THR A 92 -16.14 25.39 -6.11
CA THR A 92 -14.70 25.19 -6.21
C THR A 92 -14.49 24.03 -7.18
N MET A 93 -14.34 24.36 -8.45
CA MET A 93 -13.92 23.40 -9.47
C MET A 93 -12.54 22.88 -9.02
N THR A 94 -12.54 21.76 -8.35
CA THR A 94 -11.34 20.92 -8.39
C THR A 94 -11.13 20.65 -9.87
N LYS A 95 -10.05 21.20 -10.43
CA LYS A 95 -9.65 20.94 -11.82
C LYS A 95 -9.83 19.45 -12.08
N ASP A 96 -10.61 19.09 -13.08
CA ASP A 96 -10.80 17.68 -13.44
C ASP A 96 -9.45 17.15 -13.93
N LEU A 97 -8.73 16.52 -13.02
CA LEU A 97 -7.36 16.05 -13.23
C LEU A 97 -7.37 14.85 -14.17
N THR A 98 -6.31 14.72 -14.96
CA THR A 98 -6.00 13.45 -15.62
C THR A 98 -5.44 12.45 -14.60
N LEU A 99 -5.48 11.17 -14.94
CA LEU A 99 -4.81 10.14 -14.11
C LEU A 99 -3.30 10.43 -14.00
N GLN A 100 -2.68 10.99 -15.04
CA GLN A 100 -1.27 11.41 -14.98
C GLN A 100 -1.04 12.48 -13.90
N GLU A 101 -1.80 13.58 -13.92
CA GLU A 101 -1.69 14.66 -12.94
C GLU A 101 -1.91 14.15 -11.51
N LEU A 102 -2.84 13.21 -11.33
CA LEU A 102 -3.06 12.51 -10.05
C LEU A 102 -1.82 11.73 -9.62
N LEU A 103 -1.27 10.88 -10.49
CA LEU A 103 -0.09 10.05 -10.19
C LEU A 103 1.16 10.89 -9.97
N GLU A 104 1.33 12.01 -10.66
CA GLU A 104 2.40 12.98 -10.43
C GLU A 104 2.31 13.58 -9.02
N ARG A 105 1.13 14.05 -8.62
CA ARG A 105 0.92 14.56 -7.27
C ARG A 105 1.17 13.49 -6.21
N TYR A 106 0.66 12.28 -6.43
CA TYR A 106 0.89 11.14 -5.55
C TYR A 106 2.38 10.79 -5.41
N SER A 107 3.13 10.86 -6.49
CA SER A 107 4.57 10.61 -6.51
C SER A 107 5.37 11.61 -5.68
N ARG A 108 4.89 12.84 -5.56
CA ARG A 108 5.54 13.93 -4.81
C ARG A 108 5.16 13.95 -3.34
N GLU A 109 3.88 13.73 -3.03
CA GLU A 109 3.32 13.94 -1.69
C GLU A 109 3.28 12.64 -0.85
N ILE A 110 2.99 11.50 -1.46
CA ILE A 110 2.75 10.25 -0.73
C ILE A 110 3.94 9.28 -0.80
N THR A 111 4.47 9.06 -2.01
CA THR A 111 5.53 8.07 -2.22
C THR A 111 6.81 8.32 -1.42
N PRO A 112 7.30 9.56 -1.20
CA PRO A 112 8.54 9.81 -0.47
C PRO A 112 8.53 9.30 0.98
N ASN A 113 7.35 9.24 1.61
CA ASN A 113 7.18 8.78 2.99
C ASN A 113 7.15 7.25 3.13
N LYS A 114 7.29 6.51 2.04
CA LYS A 114 7.23 5.04 2.03
C LYS A 114 8.63 4.41 2.06
N LYS A 115 8.80 3.36 2.84
CA LYS A 115 10.05 2.55 2.84
C LYS A 115 10.38 1.97 1.44
N GLY A 116 9.38 1.75 0.59
CA GLY A 116 9.52 1.21 -0.79
C GLY A 116 9.44 2.26 -1.89
N LYS A 117 9.89 3.50 -1.65
CA LYS A 117 9.74 4.63 -2.56
C LYS A 117 10.33 4.41 -3.97
N ASP A 118 11.55 3.89 -4.07
CA ASP A 118 12.22 3.78 -5.37
C ASP A 118 11.56 2.79 -6.35
N PRO A 119 11.17 1.57 -5.96
CA PRO A 119 10.35 0.69 -6.80
C PRO A 119 9.00 1.29 -7.18
N GLU A 120 8.34 2.00 -6.26
CA GLU A 120 7.05 2.65 -6.52
C GLU A 120 7.20 3.80 -7.50
N LEU A 121 8.24 4.66 -7.37
CA LEU A 121 8.53 5.73 -8.32
C LEU A 121 8.79 5.21 -9.74
N ARG A 122 9.56 4.11 -9.87
CA ARG A 122 9.77 3.49 -11.20
C ARG A 122 8.47 3.00 -11.80
N ARG A 123 7.56 2.48 -10.98
CA ARG A 123 6.25 2.01 -11.41
C ARG A 123 5.34 3.17 -11.81
N LEU A 124 5.29 4.23 -11.02
CA LEU A 124 4.55 5.46 -11.33
C LEU A 124 5.02 6.09 -12.65
N LYS A 125 6.34 6.21 -12.85
CA LYS A 125 6.91 6.72 -14.10
C LYS A 125 6.47 5.91 -15.33
N ARG A 126 6.32 4.58 -15.19
CA ARG A 126 5.81 3.75 -16.28
C ARG A 126 4.31 3.96 -16.49
N LEU A 127 3.52 4.00 -15.41
CA LEU A 127 2.07 4.24 -15.49
C LEU A 127 1.75 5.59 -16.14
N MET A 128 2.50 6.64 -15.84
CA MET A 128 2.33 7.98 -16.43
C MET A 128 2.64 8.03 -17.93
N ARG A 129 3.29 7.00 -18.49
CA ARG A 129 3.53 6.88 -19.93
C ARG A 129 2.48 6.06 -20.66
N ASP A 130 1.56 5.46 -19.93
CA ASP A 130 0.47 4.66 -20.50
C ASP A 130 -0.65 5.58 -21.02
N ASP A 131 -1.32 5.20 -22.10
CA ASP A 131 -2.43 5.96 -22.69
C ASP A 131 -3.55 6.23 -21.69
N LEU A 132 -3.74 5.29 -20.73
CA LEU A 132 -4.70 5.45 -19.63
C LEU A 132 -4.42 6.70 -18.79
N ALA A 133 -3.17 7.13 -18.69
CA ALA A 133 -2.77 8.27 -17.87
C ALA A 133 -3.32 9.60 -18.40
N ALA A 134 -3.57 9.71 -19.71
CA ALA A 134 -4.15 10.89 -20.33
C ALA A 134 -5.67 11.06 -20.06
N VAL A 135 -6.33 10.02 -19.56
CA VAL A 135 -7.77 10.03 -19.29
C VAL A 135 -8.07 10.90 -18.08
N ARG A 136 -9.09 11.78 -18.19
CA ARG A 136 -9.59 12.56 -17.06
C ARG A 136 -10.25 11.67 -16.02
N LEU A 137 -10.10 11.98 -14.74
CA LEU A 137 -10.65 11.17 -13.66
C LEU A 137 -12.17 11.05 -13.71
N SER A 138 -12.88 12.10 -14.18
CA SER A 138 -14.33 12.07 -14.41
C SER A 138 -14.76 11.06 -15.49
N ASN A 139 -13.87 10.74 -16.42
CA ASN A 139 -14.12 9.85 -17.56
C ASN A 139 -13.46 8.47 -17.38
N LEU A 140 -12.71 8.27 -16.30
CA LEU A 140 -12.03 7.00 -16.03
C LEU A 140 -13.05 5.95 -15.60
N THR A 141 -13.30 4.98 -16.49
CA THR A 141 -14.27 3.91 -16.28
C THR A 141 -13.61 2.59 -15.87
N SER A 142 -14.39 1.72 -15.21
CA SER A 142 -13.99 0.35 -14.91
C SER A 142 -13.66 -0.45 -16.18
N SER A 143 -14.36 -0.21 -17.30
CA SER A 143 -14.06 -0.85 -18.58
C SER A 143 -12.66 -0.50 -19.12
N MET A 144 -12.25 0.77 -19.04
CA MET A 144 -10.90 1.20 -19.45
C MET A 144 -9.82 0.54 -18.57
N LEU A 145 -10.06 0.45 -17.26
CA LEU A 145 -9.17 -0.21 -16.33
C LEU A 145 -9.12 -1.73 -16.56
N ALA A 146 -10.22 -2.36 -16.94
CA ALA A 146 -10.22 -3.78 -17.32
C ALA A 146 -9.39 -4.03 -18.58
N THR A 147 -9.51 -3.18 -19.59
CA THR A 147 -8.67 -3.23 -20.82
C THR A 147 -7.19 -3.04 -20.48
N PHE A 148 -6.86 -2.06 -19.62
CA PHE A 148 -5.50 -1.87 -19.11
C PHE A 148 -5.00 -3.12 -18.38
N ARG A 149 -5.81 -3.69 -17.48
CA ARG A 149 -5.50 -4.92 -16.75
C ARG A 149 -5.13 -6.05 -17.70
N ASP A 150 -5.98 -6.32 -18.70
CA ASP A 150 -5.83 -7.47 -19.59
C ASP A 150 -4.57 -7.34 -20.46
N ARG A 151 -4.28 -6.14 -20.96
CA ARG A 151 -3.01 -5.85 -21.63
C ARG A 151 -1.82 -6.02 -20.67
N ARG A 152 -1.93 -5.53 -19.43
CA ARG A 152 -0.84 -5.53 -18.47
C ARG A 152 -0.53 -6.92 -17.90
N VAL A 153 -1.51 -7.84 -17.91
CA VAL A 153 -1.31 -9.25 -17.51
C VAL A 153 -0.30 -9.96 -18.44
N LEU A 154 -0.20 -9.56 -19.69
CA LEU A 154 0.78 -10.11 -20.65
C LEU A 154 2.23 -9.86 -20.18
N ASP A 155 2.49 -8.76 -19.46
CA ASP A 155 3.78 -8.47 -18.85
C ASP A 155 3.97 -9.18 -17.48
N GLY A 156 2.93 -9.86 -17.02
CA GLY A 156 2.91 -10.65 -15.80
C GLY A 156 1.80 -10.26 -14.83
N ILE A 157 1.13 -11.26 -14.29
CA ILE A 157 -0.02 -11.13 -13.38
C ILE A 157 0.30 -10.20 -12.19
N ARG A 158 1.46 -10.38 -11.54
CA ARG A 158 1.87 -9.52 -10.41
C ARG A 158 2.12 -8.07 -10.81
N ALA A 159 2.59 -7.83 -12.02
CA ALA A 159 2.79 -6.49 -12.51
C ALA A 159 1.45 -5.76 -12.65
N ALA A 160 0.45 -6.40 -13.24
CA ALA A 160 -0.91 -5.88 -13.34
C ALA A 160 -1.55 -5.66 -11.95
N GLN A 161 -1.41 -6.63 -11.04
CA GLN A 161 -1.90 -6.48 -9.65
C GLN A 161 -1.35 -5.23 -8.96
N TYR A 162 -0.03 -5.07 -8.97
CA TYR A 162 0.60 -3.92 -8.31
C TYR A 162 0.25 -2.60 -8.95
N ASP A 163 0.10 -2.55 -10.27
CA ASP A 163 -0.27 -1.34 -10.99
C ASP A 163 -1.70 -0.92 -10.63
N LEU A 164 -2.65 -1.85 -10.63
CA LEU A 164 -4.04 -1.59 -10.24
C LEU A 164 -4.17 -1.18 -8.77
N ILE A 165 -3.44 -1.84 -7.86
CA ILE A 165 -3.43 -1.48 -6.44
C ILE A 165 -2.89 -0.06 -6.25
N LEU A 166 -1.87 0.33 -7.01
CA LEU A 166 -1.29 1.66 -6.94
C LEU A 166 -2.26 2.74 -7.46
N ILE A 167 -2.90 2.49 -8.60
CA ILE A 167 -3.95 3.38 -9.15
C ILE A 167 -5.11 3.50 -8.15
N ARG A 168 -5.58 2.38 -7.60
CA ARG A 168 -6.64 2.34 -6.58
C ARG A 168 -6.30 3.22 -5.39
N HIS A 169 -5.10 3.05 -4.83
CA HIS A 169 -4.65 3.81 -3.67
C HIS A 169 -4.51 5.30 -3.98
N ALA A 170 -3.99 5.66 -5.15
CA ALA A 170 -3.90 7.07 -5.57
C ALA A 170 -5.28 7.73 -5.68
N ILE A 171 -6.27 7.03 -6.26
CA ILE A 171 -7.66 7.52 -6.36
C ILE A 171 -8.30 7.65 -4.96
N GLU A 172 -8.06 6.70 -4.05
CA GLU A 172 -8.59 6.79 -2.67
C GLU A 172 -8.03 7.98 -1.90
N ILE A 173 -6.72 8.24 -1.98
CA ILE A 173 -6.10 9.44 -1.39
C ILE A 173 -6.72 10.71 -2.00
N ALA A 174 -6.87 10.74 -3.32
CA ALA A 174 -7.48 11.89 -3.99
C ALA A 174 -8.91 12.19 -3.49
N ARG A 175 -9.72 11.14 -3.30
CA ARG A 175 -11.08 11.26 -2.79
C ARG A 175 -11.13 11.66 -1.31
N LYS A 176 -10.31 11.02 -0.47
CA LYS A 176 -10.39 11.16 1.00
C LYS A 176 -9.62 12.35 1.54
N GLU A 177 -8.46 12.65 0.95
CA GLU A 177 -7.53 13.64 1.52
C GLU A 177 -7.41 14.89 0.65
N TRP A 178 -7.55 14.77 -0.68
CA TRP A 178 -7.37 15.92 -1.57
C TRP A 178 -8.68 16.58 -2.02
N GLY A 179 -9.81 16.11 -1.52
CA GLY A 179 -11.12 16.68 -1.79
C GLY A 179 -11.57 16.55 -3.26
N ILE A 180 -10.97 15.65 -4.05
CA ILE A 180 -11.36 15.41 -5.44
C ILE A 180 -12.66 14.61 -5.43
N LYS A 181 -13.73 15.22 -5.96
CA LYS A 181 -15.06 14.60 -5.99
C LYS A 181 -15.13 13.55 -7.10
N LEU A 182 -15.06 12.29 -6.72
CA LEU A 182 -15.32 11.13 -7.56
C LEU A 182 -16.45 10.32 -6.93
N THR A 183 -17.39 9.84 -7.73
CA THR A 183 -18.55 9.05 -7.28
C THR A 183 -18.16 7.69 -6.70
N GLY A 184 -16.99 7.17 -7.08
CA GLY A 184 -16.47 5.89 -6.63
C GLY A 184 -15.01 5.72 -7.05
N ASN A 185 -14.46 4.55 -6.78
CA ASN A 185 -13.16 4.17 -7.30
C ASN A 185 -13.37 3.08 -8.38
N PRO A 186 -13.18 3.41 -9.65
CA PRO A 186 -13.50 2.47 -10.74
C PRO A 186 -12.61 1.20 -10.73
N VAL A 187 -11.54 1.17 -9.92
CA VAL A 187 -10.73 -0.05 -9.71
C VAL A 187 -11.46 -1.06 -8.83
N ASP A 188 -12.39 -0.62 -7.97
CA ASP A 188 -13.16 -1.52 -7.10
C ASP A 188 -14.15 -2.38 -7.88
N ASP A 189 -14.61 -1.88 -9.04
CA ASP A 189 -15.57 -2.55 -9.90
C ASP A 189 -14.94 -3.59 -10.83
N ILE A 190 -13.63 -3.75 -10.81
CA ILE A 190 -12.94 -4.72 -11.66
C ILE A 190 -12.31 -5.84 -10.85
N ARG A 191 -12.30 -7.04 -11.44
CA ARG A 191 -11.57 -8.17 -10.87
C ARG A 191 -10.06 -7.91 -10.97
N ILE A 192 -9.37 -7.87 -9.84
CA ILE A 192 -7.90 -7.88 -9.80
C ILE A 192 -7.41 -9.30 -10.14
N PRO A 193 -6.44 -9.46 -11.07
CA PRO A 193 -5.97 -10.77 -11.47
C PRO A 193 -5.45 -11.58 -10.27
N ASN A 194 -5.89 -12.81 -10.15
CA ASN A 194 -5.41 -13.77 -9.14
C ASN A 194 -4.61 -14.88 -9.84
N GLY A 195 -3.95 -15.74 -9.10
CA GLY A 195 -3.38 -16.97 -9.65
C GLY A 195 -1.85 -17.04 -9.70
N VAL A 196 -1.16 -16.13 -9.01
CA VAL A 196 0.28 -16.33 -8.82
C VAL A 196 0.47 -17.42 -7.78
N ARG A 197 0.81 -18.65 -8.23
CA ARG A 197 1.21 -19.71 -7.30
C ARG A 197 2.34 -19.21 -6.40
N ARG A 198 2.20 -19.43 -5.11
CA ARG A 198 3.26 -19.16 -4.16
C ARG A 198 4.43 -20.10 -4.47
N ARG A 199 5.64 -19.55 -4.47
CA ARG A 199 6.84 -20.31 -4.75
C ARG A 199 7.21 -21.18 -3.54
N GLU A 200 7.49 -22.48 -3.79
CA GLU A 200 7.81 -23.48 -2.77
C GLU A 200 9.14 -24.19 -3.06
N ARG A 201 10.03 -23.51 -3.80
CA ARG A 201 11.33 -24.05 -4.19
C ARG A 201 12.24 -24.17 -2.96
N ARG A 202 12.69 -25.37 -2.69
CA ARG A 202 13.73 -25.72 -1.72
C ARG A 202 15.01 -26.16 -2.45
N LEU A 203 16.12 -26.31 -1.73
CA LEU A 203 17.31 -26.95 -2.29
C LEU A 203 16.98 -28.41 -2.62
N GLN A 204 17.36 -28.84 -3.80
CA GLN A 204 17.27 -30.23 -4.23
C GLN A 204 18.53 -30.98 -3.79
N GLU A 205 18.45 -32.30 -3.81
CA GLU A 205 19.59 -33.16 -3.52
C GLU A 205 20.81 -32.79 -4.40
N GLY A 206 21.99 -32.71 -3.81
CA GLY A 206 23.22 -32.34 -4.50
C GLY A 206 23.40 -30.86 -4.82
N GLU A 207 22.36 -30.01 -4.72
CA GLU A 207 22.50 -28.59 -5.06
C GLU A 207 23.35 -27.82 -4.03
N TRP A 208 23.26 -28.18 -2.74
CA TRP A 208 24.10 -27.57 -1.72
C TRP A 208 25.58 -27.83 -1.97
N GLN A 209 25.94 -29.07 -2.30
CA GLN A 209 27.30 -29.47 -2.63
C GLN A 209 27.80 -28.78 -3.91
N SER A 210 26.93 -28.65 -4.91
CA SER A 210 27.23 -27.93 -6.15
C SER A 210 27.48 -26.45 -5.92
N LEU A 211 26.71 -25.80 -5.04
CA LEU A 211 26.91 -24.40 -4.62
C LEU A 211 28.25 -24.26 -3.86
N ALA A 212 28.52 -25.18 -2.91
CA ALA A 212 29.77 -25.17 -2.15
C ALA A 212 30.98 -25.32 -3.08
N LYS A 213 30.96 -26.26 -4.00
CA LYS A 213 32.03 -26.46 -5.00
C LYS A 213 32.21 -25.24 -5.89
N ALA A 214 31.11 -24.66 -6.39
CA ALA A 214 31.15 -23.48 -7.24
C ALA A 214 31.61 -22.23 -6.49
N SER A 215 31.44 -22.18 -5.17
CA SER A 215 31.85 -21.04 -4.33
C SER A 215 33.38 -20.88 -4.26
N LEU A 216 34.14 -21.97 -4.38
CA LEU A 216 35.61 -21.96 -4.38
C LEU A 216 36.18 -21.07 -5.50
N SER A 217 35.45 -20.89 -6.57
CA SER A 217 35.83 -20.02 -7.70
C SER A 217 35.14 -18.65 -7.64
N CYS A 218 34.54 -18.26 -6.51
CA CYS A 218 33.93 -16.97 -6.36
C CYS A 218 34.97 -15.88 -6.16
N ARG A 219 34.91 -14.83 -7.00
CA ARG A 219 35.77 -13.64 -6.84
C ARG A 219 35.50 -12.91 -5.52
N ASN A 220 34.27 -12.92 -5.05
CA ASN A 220 33.86 -12.27 -3.81
C ASN A 220 33.78 -13.31 -2.69
N LEU A 221 34.66 -13.20 -1.73
CA LEU A 221 34.81 -14.15 -0.61
C LEU A 221 33.62 -14.14 0.35
N HIS A 222 32.87 -13.05 0.44
CA HIS A 222 31.69 -12.96 1.31
C HIS A 222 30.44 -13.64 0.74
N THR A 223 30.47 -14.07 -0.54
CA THR A 223 29.28 -14.69 -1.18
C THR A 223 28.86 -15.98 -0.52
N TRP A 224 29.82 -16.89 -0.27
CA TRP A 224 29.51 -18.19 0.31
C TRP A 224 29.13 -18.09 1.79
N PRO A 225 29.86 -17.36 2.64
CA PRO A 225 29.42 -17.09 4.01
C PRO A 225 28.02 -16.49 4.11
N LEU A 226 27.67 -15.55 3.22
CA LEU A 226 26.32 -14.99 3.15
C LEU A 226 25.24 -16.04 2.87
N VAL A 227 25.52 -16.99 1.96
CA VAL A 227 24.63 -18.11 1.62
C VAL A 227 24.46 -19.07 2.79
N GLN A 228 25.58 -19.46 3.43
CA GLN A 228 25.57 -20.32 4.60
C GLN A 228 24.78 -19.71 5.75
N PHE A 229 25.03 -18.43 6.03
CA PHE A 229 24.33 -17.70 7.08
C PHE A 229 22.83 -17.55 6.80
N ALA A 230 22.45 -17.34 5.54
CA ALA A 230 21.03 -17.25 5.14
C ALA A 230 20.28 -18.57 5.38
N VAL A 231 20.92 -19.72 5.12
CA VAL A 231 20.31 -21.03 5.39
C VAL A 231 20.31 -21.36 6.89
N ALA A 232 21.35 -20.96 7.62
CA ALA A 232 21.45 -21.22 9.05
C ALA A 232 20.47 -20.39 9.91
N THR A 233 20.07 -19.20 9.45
CA THR A 233 19.25 -18.26 10.23
C THR A 233 17.84 -18.02 9.66
N GLY A 234 17.62 -18.34 8.40
CA GLY A 234 16.36 -18.02 7.72
C GLY A 234 16.06 -16.52 7.60
N MET A 235 17.01 -15.65 7.84
CA MET A 235 16.85 -14.19 7.77
C MET A 235 16.61 -13.71 6.34
N ARG A 236 16.00 -12.53 6.21
CA ARG A 236 15.88 -11.88 4.90
C ARG A 236 17.24 -11.34 4.45
N ARG A 237 17.54 -11.41 3.14
CA ARG A 237 18.83 -10.90 2.60
C ARG A 237 19.15 -9.49 3.08
N GLY A 238 18.18 -8.58 3.02
CA GLY A 238 18.38 -7.20 3.48
C GLY A 238 18.69 -7.09 4.98
N GLU A 239 18.11 -7.96 5.80
CA GLU A 239 18.43 -8.03 7.24
C GLU A 239 19.88 -8.50 7.44
N ILE A 240 20.30 -9.54 6.72
CA ILE A 240 21.70 -10.04 6.81
C ILE A 240 22.71 -8.99 6.37
N LEU A 241 22.43 -8.28 5.26
CA LEU A 241 23.32 -7.25 4.72
C LEU A 241 23.39 -5.98 5.58
N SER A 242 22.39 -5.74 6.43
CA SER A 242 22.38 -4.61 7.37
C SER A 242 23.02 -4.95 8.74
N LEU A 243 23.48 -6.19 8.97
CA LEU A 243 24.06 -6.58 10.23
C LEU A 243 25.37 -5.87 10.49
N THR A 244 25.50 -5.36 11.70
CA THR A 244 26.75 -4.87 12.28
C THR A 244 27.18 -5.76 13.45
N TRP A 245 28.46 -5.69 13.83
CA TRP A 245 28.94 -6.46 14.99
C TRP A 245 28.29 -6.03 16.31
N LYS A 246 27.71 -4.84 16.38
CA LYS A 246 26.92 -4.36 17.53
C LYS A 246 25.64 -5.17 17.74
N ASP A 247 25.12 -5.75 16.66
CA ASP A 247 23.89 -6.52 16.68
C ASP A 247 24.12 -7.98 17.05
N VAL A 248 25.39 -8.43 17.18
CA VAL A 248 25.78 -9.83 17.36
C VAL A 248 26.32 -10.05 18.77
N ASN A 249 25.62 -10.86 19.55
CA ASN A 249 26.10 -11.36 20.83
C ASN A 249 26.45 -12.86 20.72
N LEU A 250 27.71 -13.16 20.54
CA LEU A 250 28.19 -14.56 20.43
C LEU A 250 28.19 -15.31 21.77
N GLN A 251 28.29 -14.59 22.88
CA GLN A 251 28.27 -15.21 24.21
C GLN A 251 26.91 -15.80 24.53
N ASP A 252 25.86 -15.00 24.27
CA ASP A 252 24.45 -15.42 24.47
C ASP A 252 23.89 -16.16 23.27
N GLN A 253 24.67 -16.29 22.19
CA GLN A 253 24.25 -16.90 20.91
C GLN A 253 23.00 -16.25 20.30
N LEU A 254 22.90 -14.93 20.43
CA LEU A 254 21.77 -14.13 19.97
C LEU A 254 22.22 -13.05 18.98
N LEU A 255 21.34 -12.74 18.08
CA LEU A 255 21.45 -11.63 17.16
C LEU A 255 20.24 -10.73 17.33
N PHE A 256 20.45 -9.43 17.53
CA PHE A 256 19.39 -8.45 17.68
C PHE A 256 19.16 -7.67 16.37
N LEU A 257 17.93 -7.64 15.89
CA LEU A 257 17.52 -6.86 14.73
C LEU A 257 16.68 -5.67 15.20
N PRO A 258 17.24 -4.45 15.22
CA PRO A 258 16.58 -3.28 15.81
C PRO A 258 15.37 -2.79 15.00
N ASP A 259 15.45 -2.80 13.70
CA ASP A 259 14.33 -2.43 12.79
C ASP A 259 14.25 -3.41 11.63
N THR A 260 13.10 -4.05 11.50
CA THR A 260 12.83 -4.91 10.36
C THR A 260 11.96 -4.18 9.35
N LYS A 261 11.93 -4.66 8.10
CA LYS A 261 11.04 -4.14 7.04
C LYS A 261 9.58 -4.01 7.50
N ASN A 262 9.19 -4.79 8.49
CA ASN A 262 7.85 -4.81 9.07
C ASN A 262 7.69 -3.96 10.33
N GLY A 263 8.73 -3.22 10.76
CA GLY A 263 8.68 -2.29 11.89
C GLY A 263 8.63 -2.94 13.27
N THR A 264 9.18 -4.16 13.44
CA THR A 264 9.33 -4.82 14.75
C THR A 264 10.75 -5.29 14.92
N SER A 265 11.37 -4.93 16.06
CA SER A 265 12.63 -5.53 16.50
C SER A 265 12.42 -7.00 16.87
N ARG A 266 13.46 -7.82 16.75
CA ARG A 266 13.47 -9.19 17.25
C ARG A 266 14.87 -9.69 17.51
N SER A 267 14.97 -10.65 18.42
CA SER A 267 16.18 -11.46 18.60
C SER A 267 16.08 -12.75 17.78
N VAL A 268 17.18 -13.14 17.18
CA VAL A 268 17.30 -14.38 16.40
C VAL A 268 18.36 -15.26 17.09
N PRO A 269 18.01 -16.45 17.56
CA PRO A 269 18.99 -17.39 18.11
C PRO A 269 19.91 -17.88 16.98
N LEU A 270 21.20 -18.00 17.31
CA LEU A 270 22.23 -18.43 16.38
C LEU A 270 22.43 -19.94 16.50
N THR A 271 22.28 -20.66 15.39
CA THR A 271 22.66 -22.06 15.30
C THR A 271 24.19 -22.20 15.34
N LYS A 272 24.70 -23.41 15.63
CA LYS A 272 26.13 -23.69 15.59
C LYS A 272 26.77 -23.34 14.25
N GLU A 273 26.06 -23.59 13.16
CA GLU A 273 26.49 -23.25 11.82
C GLU A 273 26.55 -21.72 11.61
N ALA A 274 25.57 -20.98 12.12
CA ALA A 274 25.57 -19.52 12.05
C ALA A 274 26.75 -18.93 12.84
N ILE A 275 27.05 -19.45 14.04
CA ILE A 275 28.18 -19.04 14.85
C ILE A 275 29.50 -19.34 14.11
N SER A 276 29.63 -20.53 13.53
CA SER A 276 30.82 -20.91 12.75
C SER A 276 31.06 -19.94 11.57
N VAL A 277 30.01 -19.52 10.88
CA VAL A 277 30.14 -18.52 9.81
C VAL A 277 30.59 -17.17 10.36
N LEU A 278 29.99 -16.70 11.46
CA LEU A 278 30.31 -15.41 12.07
C LEU A 278 31.74 -15.33 12.57
N THR A 279 32.27 -16.44 13.20
CA THR A 279 33.61 -16.46 13.70
C THR A 279 34.71 -16.38 12.63
N GLN A 280 34.34 -16.67 11.38
CA GLN A 280 35.25 -16.58 10.23
C GLN A 280 35.17 -15.19 9.52
N GLN A 281 34.28 -14.31 9.95
CA GLN A 281 34.18 -12.96 9.33
C GLN A 281 35.17 -11.99 9.99
N ASP A 282 35.62 -11.04 9.19
CA ASP A 282 36.52 -9.97 9.64
C ASP A 282 35.78 -9.00 10.58
N ARG A 283 36.29 -8.89 11.81
CA ARG A 283 35.75 -7.99 12.85
C ARG A 283 36.34 -6.58 12.82
N SER A 284 37.30 -6.31 11.96
CA SER A 284 37.84 -4.95 11.78
C SER A 284 36.85 -4.03 11.08
N LEU A 285 35.88 -4.60 10.36
CA LEU A 285 34.80 -3.87 9.67
C LEU A 285 33.59 -3.72 10.58
N GLU A 286 32.83 -2.64 10.45
CA GLU A 286 31.58 -2.46 11.20
C GLU A 286 30.51 -3.46 10.73
N SER A 287 30.42 -3.68 9.42
CA SER A 287 29.44 -4.61 8.82
C SER A 287 29.94 -6.05 8.87
N VAL A 288 29.07 -6.99 9.29
CA VAL A 288 29.38 -8.43 9.30
C VAL A 288 29.55 -8.97 7.86
N PHE A 289 28.72 -8.51 6.93
CA PHE A 289 28.80 -8.87 5.51
C PHE A 289 28.93 -7.59 4.67
N PRO A 290 30.14 -7.14 4.33
CA PRO A 290 30.39 -5.86 3.64
C PRO A 290 30.04 -5.94 2.15
N LEU A 291 28.76 -6.16 1.85
CA LEU A 291 28.20 -6.28 0.51
C LEU A 291 27.00 -5.33 0.33
N SER A 292 26.99 -4.59 -0.76
CA SER A 292 25.77 -3.91 -1.18
C SER A 292 24.71 -4.93 -1.66
N ASP A 293 23.44 -4.57 -1.60
CA ASP A 293 22.34 -5.43 -2.11
C ASP A 293 22.55 -5.79 -3.59
N TYR A 294 23.06 -4.85 -4.38
CA TYR A 294 23.40 -5.09 -5.78
C TYR A 294 24.55 -6.12 -5.93
N ALA A 295 25.62 -5.96 -5.18
CA ALA A 295 26.75 -6.90 -5.23
C ALA A 295 26.35 -8.30 -4.78
N ALA A 296 25.61 -8.42 -3.66
CA ALA A 296 25.11 -9.67 -3.14
C ALA A 296 24.18 -10.39 -4.16
N ARG A 297 23.30 -9.65 -4.83
CA ARG A 297 22.42 -10.21 -5.86
C ARG A 297 23.22 -10.76 -7.03
N HIS A 298 24.10 -9.97 -7.60
CA HIS A 298 24.87 -10.37 -8.78
C HIS A 298 25.90 -11.47 -8.49
N SER A 299 26.47 -11.51 -7.28
CA SER A 299 27.37 -12.61 -6.89
C SER A 299 26.59 -13.90 -6.70
N TRP A 300 25.38 -13.86 -6.13
CA TRP A 300 24.48 -14.99 -6.06
C TRP A 300 24.08 -15.52 -7.45
N ASP A 301 23.65 -14.63 -8.35
CA ASP A 301 23.24 -15.04 -9.71
C ASP A 301 24.39 -15.73 -10.46
N ARG A 302 25.63 -15.23 -10.29
CA ARG A 302 26.84 -15.86 -10.86
C ARG A 302 27.15 -17.20 -10.20
N LEU A 303 27.00 -17.32 -8.87
CA LEU A 303 27.22 -18.57 -8.13
C LEU A 303 26.27 -19.66 -8.60
N VAL A 304 24.96 -19.36 -8.66
CA VAL A 304 23.92 -20.30 -9.11
C VAL A 304 24.17 -20.75 -10.56
N LYS A 305 24.53 -19.80 -11.44
CA LYS A 305 24.89 -20.13 -12.83
C LYS A 305 26.10 -21.06 -12.93
N ARG A 306 27.13 -20.79 -12.15
CA ARG A 306 28.36 -21.61 -12.09
C ARG A 306 28.10 -23.01 -11.55
N ALA A 307 27.21 -23.10 -10.55
CA ALA A 307 26.76 -24.38 -10.00
C ALA A 307 25.87 -25.19 -10.95
N GLY A 308 25.48 -24.64 -12.11
CA GLY A 308 24.58 -25.29 -13.06
C GLY A 308 23.12 -25.38 -12.61
N ILE A 309 22.75 -24.65 -11.55
CA ILE A 309 21.41 -24.76 -10.96
C ILE A 309 20.43 -23.84 -11.68
N LYS A 310 19.27 -24.37 -12.02
CA LYS A 310 18.20 -23.62 -12.66
C LYS A 310 17.13 -23.21 -11.65
N ASN A 311 16.56 -22.02 -11.85
CA ASN A 311 15.40 -21.56 -11.11
C ASN A 311 15.58 -21.58 -9.57
N LEU A 312 16.74 -21.17 -9.06
CA LEU A 312 17.02 -20.98 -7.63
C LEU A 312 17.26 -19.50 -7.33
N ARG A 313 16.47 -18.91 -6.44
CA ARG A 313 16.57 -17.51 -6.01
C ARG A 313 17.17 -17.44 -4.61
N PHE A 314 17.85 -16.36 -4.27
CA PHE A 314 18.38 -16.18 -2.90
C PHE A 314 17.29 -16.31 -1.83
N HIS A 315 16.08 -15.84 -2.09
CA HIS A 315 14.98 -15.96 -1.13
C HIS A 315 14.51 -17.40 -0.89
N ASP A 316 14.82 -18.33 -1.80
CA ASP A 316 14.50 -19.75 -1.62
C ASP A 316 15.35 -20.39 -0.51
N LEU A 317 16.53 -19.80 -0.18
CA LEU A 317 17.34 -20.21 0.97
C LEU A 317 16.61 -19.99 2.30
N ARG A 318 15.79 -18.94 2.39
CA ARG A 318 14.94 -18.73 3.56
C ARG A 318 13.80 -19.76 3.62
N HIS A 319 13.26 -20.16 2.48
CA HIS A 319 12.30 -21.28 2.44
C HIS A 319 12.94 -22.57 2.92
N GLU A 320 14.17 -22.84 2.49
CA GLU A 320 14.97 -23.97 2.95
C GLU A 320 15.20 -23.95 4.46
N ALA A 321 15.69 -22.82 4.99
CA ALA A 321 15.94 -22.66 6.43
C ALA A 321 14.69 -22.91 7.28
N ILE A 322 13.56 -22.30 6.91
CA ILE A 322 12.30 -22.45 7.63
C ILE A 322 11.82 -23.91 7.61
N SER A 323 11.93 -24.60 6.47
CA SER A 323 11.60 -26.02 6.39
C SER A 323 12.50 -26.85 7.29
N ARG A 324 13.81 -26.58 7.33
CA ARG A 324 14.76 -27.26 8.24
C ARG A 324 14.43 -27.04 9.72
N PHE A 325 14.00 -25.84 10.10
CA PHE A 325 13.59 -25.58 11.49
C PHE A 325 12.40 -26.47 11.90
N PHE A 326 11.42 -26.66 11.04
CA PHE A 326 10.34 -27.61 11.31
C PHE A 326 10.81 -29.06 11.32
N GLU A 327 11.74 -29.44 10.43
CA GLU A 327 12.36 -30.77 10.39
C GLU A 327 13.20 -31.05 11.65
N MET A 328 13.77 -30.02 12.30
CA MET A 328 14.42 -30.08 13.60
C MET A 328 13.44 -30.18 14.80
N GLY A 329 12.13 -30.10 14.54
CA GLY A 329 11.09 -30.21 15.56
C GLY A 329 10.69 -28.89 16.21
N LEU A 330 11.14 -27.73 15.71
CA LEU A 330 10.72 -26.44 16.25
C LEU A 330 9.22 -26.22 16.00
N SER A 331 8.54 -25.71 17.02
CA SER A 331 7.14 -25.35 16.95
C SER A 331 6.90 -24.14 16.05
N MET A 332 5.67 -23.97 15.60
CA MET A 332 5.29 -22.82 14.76
C MET A 332 5.57 -21.45 15.42
N PRO A 333 5.29 -21.23 16.72
CA PRO A 333 5.65 -19.99 17.41
C PRO A 333 7.16 -19.72 17.41
N GLU A 334 7.99 -20.75 17.64
CA GLU A 334 9.45 -20.63 17.63
C GLU A 334 9.96 -20.25 16.22
N VAL A 335 9.48 -20.93 15.19
CA VAL A 335 9.82 -20.60 13.79
C VAL A 335 9.33 -19.21 13.42
N ALA A 336 8.16 -18.80 13.90
CA ALA A 336 7.63 -17.45 13.66
C ALA A 336 8.54 -16.38 14.31
N LEU A 337 8.99 -16.61 15.54
CA LEU A 337 9.93 -15.74 16.27
C LEU A 337 11.24 -15.58 15.49
N ILE A 338 11.90 -16.68 15.15
CA ILE A 338 13.18 -16.69 14.43
C ILE A 338 13.04 -16.00 13.08
N SER A 339 12.05 -16.39 12.30
CA SER A 339 11.87 -15.92 10.94
C SER A 339 11.22 -14.52 10.85
N GLY A 340 10.57 -14.05 11.92
CA GLY A 340 9.85 -12.78 11.94
C GLY A 340 8.59 -12.77 11.05
N HIS A 341 7.83 -13.86 11.05
CA HIS A 341 6.50 -13.92 10.46
C HIS A 341 5.46 -13.42 11.45
N LYS A 342 4.79 -12.31 11.12
CA LYS A 342 3.69 -11.76 11.95
C LYS A 342 2.40 -12.57 11.85
N ASP A 343 2.17 -13.20 10.71
CA ASP A 343 1.02 -14.05 10.45
C ASP A 343 1.48 -15.51 10.40
N PRO A 344 1.17 -16.31 11.44
CA PRO A 344 1.56 -17.73 11.48
C PRO A 344 1.00 -18.54 10.31
N ARG A 345 -0.13 -18.11 9.73
CA ARG A 345 -0.72 -18.78 8.55
C ARG A 345 0.23 -18.86 7.37
N MET A 346 1.20 -17.94 7.31
CA MET A 346 2.25 -17.99 6.28
C MET A 346 3.22 -19.17 6.47
N LEU A 347 3.27 -19.77 7.66
CA LEU A 347 4.16 -20.88 8.00
C LEU A 347 3.51 -22.24 7.77
N PHE A 348 2.17 -22.37 7.71
CA PHE A 348 1.50 -23.65 7.45
C PHE A 348 1.99 -24.37 6.20
N ARG A 349 2.47 -23.63 5.20
CA ARG A 349 3.04 -24.19 3.97
C ARG A 349 4.33 -24.99 4.19
N TYR A 350 4.98 -24.88 5.33
CA TYR A 350 6.23 -25.57 5.66
C TYR A 350 6.02 -26.74 6.63
N THR A 351 4.87 -26.81 7.28
CA THR A 351 4.64 -27.80 8.32
C THR A 351 4.46 -29.20 7.76
N HIS A 352 4.13 -29.37 6.47
CA HIS A 352 3.97 -30.66 5.77
C HIS A 352 3.56 -31.85 6.65
N LEU A 353 2.78 -31.57 7.72
CA LEU A 353 2.34 -32.55 8.70
C LEU A 353 1.52 -33.62 7.98
N ARG A 354 2.06 -34.83 7.91
CA ARG A 354 1.32 -36.02 7.51
C ARG A 354 0.66 -36.59 8.75
N ALA A 355 -0.51 -37.22 8.60
CA ALA A 355 -1.15 -37.93 9.72
C ALA A 355 -0.17 -38.96 10.38
N THR A 356 0.71 -39.58 9.58
CA THR A 356 1.77 -40.47 10.04
C THR A 356 2.81 -39.79 10.94
N ASP A 357 3.03 -38.50 10.80
CA ASP A 357 4.00 -37.80 11.63
C ASP A 357 3.40 -37.48 13.02
N ILE A 358 2.08 -37.32 13.08
CA ILE A 358 1.35 -37.14 14.35
C ILE A 358 1.37 -38.42 15.18
N LEU A 359 1.34 -39.59 14.55
CA LEU A 359 1.42 -40.88 15.23
C LEU A 359 2.75 -41.12 15.99
N LYS A 360 3.79 -40.35 15.70
CA LYS A 360 5.07 -40.41 16.40
C LYS A 360 5.09 -39.68 17.75
N HIS A 361 4.05 -38.90 18.05
CA HIS A 361 3.95 -38.22 19.34
C HIS A 361 3.46 -39.22 20.42
N ALA A 362 4.04 -39.14 21.60
CA ALA A 362 3.76 -40.04 22.74
C ALA A 362 2.22 -40.15 23.05
N ALA A 363 1.48 -39.10 22.85
CA ALA A 363 0.02 -39.10 23.02
C ALA A 363 -0.73 -40.11 22.13
N PHE A 364 -0.10 -40.62 21.05
CA PHE A 364 -0.70 -41.56 20.11
C PHE A 364 0.03 -42.93 20.10
N THR A 365 1.20 -43.06 20.77
CA THR A 365 1.98 -44.31 20.84
C THR A 365 1.71 -45.14 22.09
N GLY A 366 1.01 -44.58 23.09
CA GLY A 366 0.56 -45.33 24.26
C GLY A 366 1.68 -45.72 25.24
N ASP A 367 2.87 -45.05 25.17
CA ASP A 367 3.94 -45.21 26.14
C ASP A 367 3.83 -44.23 27.33
#